data_2138d57baa4656f73af72cfbbfbfd3ce
#
_entry.id   2138d57baa4656f73af72cfbbfbfd3ce
#
_cell.length_a   1.000
_cell.length_b   1.000
_cell.length_c   1.000
_cell.angle_alpha   90.00
_cell.angle_beta   90.00
_cell.angle_gamma   90.00
#
_symmetry.space_group_name_H-M   'P 1'
#
loop_
_entity.id
_entity.type
_entity.pdbx_description
1 polymer ?
#
loop_
_entity_poly.entity_id
_entity_poly.type
_entity_poly.pdbx_seq_one_letter_code
_entity_poly.pdbx_strand_id
1 'polypeptide(L)'
;PGMLERRREIIGRYDAALKPLGILPLEHYGPDWAGCGHLYICRIPGFSREQTNEVITAMAERGVACNVHYKPLPMMTAYKALGVRIEDFPNAYKFFENEITLPLHTRLSDEDVAYVIENFVEVLKG
;
A
#
# COMPACT_ATOMS: atom_id res chain seq x y z
N PRO A 1 -5.84 -23.65 -4.30
CA PRO A 1 -7.11 -22.95 -4.02
C PRO A 1 -7.04 -22.17 -2.71
N GLY A 2 -6.76 -22.79 -1.56
CA GLY A 2 -6.81 -22.14 -0.24
C GLY A 2 -5.92 -20.91 -0.04
N MET A 3 -4.78 -20.81 -0.72
CA MET A 3 -3.92 -19.63 -0.64
C MET A 3 -4.54 -18.38 -1.28
N LEU A 4 -5.27 -18.51 -2.37
CA LEU A 4 -5.98 -17.39 -3.00
C LEU A 4 -7.21 -16.97 -2.18
N GLU A 5 -7.90 -17.93 -1.61
CA GLU A 5 -9.03 -17.67 -0.70
C GLU A 5 -8.56 -16.89 0.54
N ARG A 6 -7.46 -17.34 1.17
CA ARG A 6 -6.91 -16.62 2.33
C ARG A 6 -6.48 -15.19 1.99
N ARG A 7 -5.84 -14.96 0.85
CA ARG A 7 -5.50 -13.60 0.40
C ARG A 7 -6.74 -12.74 0.19
N ARG A 8 -7.80 -13.30 -0.41
CA ARG A 8 -9.07 -12.63 -0.61
C ARG A 8 -9.72 -12.22 0.71
N GLU A 9 -9.70 -13.09 1.72
CA GLU A 9 -10.20 -12.78 3.06
C GLU A 9 -9.45 -11.60 3.68
N ILE A 10 -8.11 -11.62 3.66
CA ILE A 10 -7.27 -10.54 4.19
C ILE A 10 -7.56 -9.22 3.47
N ILE A 11 -7.61 -9.23 2.13
CA ILE A 11 -7.94 -8.05 1.32
C ILE A 11 -9.31 -7.51 1.71
N GLY A 12 -10.32 -8.37 1.85
CA GLY A 12 -11.67 -7.97 2.27
C GLY A 12 -11.69 -7.30 3.64
N ARG A 13 -10.89 -7.78 4.59
CA ARG A 13 -10.76 -7.17 5.92
C ARG A 13 -10.08 -5.81 5.88
N TYR A 14 -9.00 -5.66 5.10
CA TYR A 14 -8.36 -4.37 4.88
C TYR A 14 -9.32 -3.39 4.22
N ASP A 15 -9.99 -3.79 3.15
CA ASP A 15 -10.96 -2.95 2.44
C ASP A 15 -12.09 -2.47 3.36
N ALA A 16 -12.67 -3.38 4.14
CA ALA A 16 -13.75 -3.06 5.07
C ALA A 16 -13.33 -2.06 6.16
N ALA A 17 -12.07 -2.12 6.61
CA ALA A 17 -11.55 -1.23 7.63
C ALA A 17 -11.08 0.12 7.07
N LEU A 18 -10.47 0.15 5.88
CA LEU A 18 -9.71 1.29 5.40
C LEU A 18 -10.49 2.16 4.40
N LYS A 19 -11.33 1.59 3.54
CA LYS A 19 -12.14 2.37 2.58
C LYS A 19 -13.06 3.40 3.28
N PRO A 20 -13.73 3.09 4.41
CA PRO A 20 -14.53 4.09 5.11
C PRO A 20 -13.73 5.27 5.67
N LEU A 21 -12.41 5.13 5.83
CA LEU A 21 -11.50 6.19 6.28
C LEU A 21 -10.96 7.03 5.11
N GLY A 22 -11.41 6.78 3.89
CA GLY A 22 -10.97 7.49 2.69
C GLY A 22 -9.64 6.97 2.12
N ILE A 23 -9.12 5.86 2.61
CA ILE A 23 -7.96 5.19 2.01
C ILE A 23 -8.38 4.54 0.69
N LEU A 24 -7.54 4.66 -0.32
CA LEU A 24 -7.81 4.20 -1.68
C LEU A 24 -6.96 2.98 -2.03
N PRO A 25 -7.42 1.75 -1.76
CA PRO A 25 -6.72 0.55 -2.21
C PRO A 25 -6.81 0.38 -3.72
N LEU A 26 -5.85 -0.34 -4.31
CA LEU A 26 -5.99 -0.86 -5.66
C LEU A 26 -7.10 -1.91 -5.68
N GLU A 27 -7.94 -1.87 -6.72
CA GLU A 27 -8.96 -2.89 -6.91
C GLU A 27 -8.32 -4.25 -7.22
N HIS A 28 -8.73 -5.27 -6.50
CA HIS A 28 -8.24 -6.65 -6.66
C HIS A 28 -9.20 -7.54 -7.43
N TYR A 29 -10.47 -7.15 -7.48
CA TYR A 29 -11.54 -7.97 -8.06
C TYR A 29 -12.54 -7.06 -8.78
N GLY A 30 -13.00 -7.51 -9.93
CA GLY A 30 -14.04 -6.86 -10.73
C GLY A 30 -15.08 -7.86 -11.21
N PRO A 31 -16.09 -7.40 -11.99
CA PRO A 31 -17.17 -8.27 -12.48
C PRO A 31 -16.64 -9.46 -13.30
N ASP A 32 -15.62 -9.21 -14.13
CA ASP A 32 -15.12 -10.17 -15.11
C ASP A 32 -13.63 -10.51 -14.93
N TRP A 33 -13.02 -10.09 -13.80
CA TRP A 33 -11.60 -10.33 -13.53
C TRP A 33 -11.32 -10.51 -12.03
N ALA A 34 -10.23 -11.19 -11.74
CA ALA A 34 -9.74 -11.37 -10.38
C ALA A 34 -8.21 -11.32 -10.36
N GLY A 35 -7.67 -10.49 -9.50
CA GLY A 35 -6.24 -10.47 -9.18
C GLY A 35 -5.85 -11.62 -8.26
N CYS A 36 -4.57 -12.00 -8.27
CA CYS A 36 -4.04 -13.02 -7.38
C CYS A 36 -3.83 -12.53 -5.92
N GLY A 37 -4.06 -11.25 -5.65
CA GLY A 37 -3.87 -10.67 -4.31
C GLY A 37 -2.40 -10.72 -3.86
N HIS A 38 -1.46 -10.42 -4.74
CA HIS A 38 -0.02 -10.48 -4.43
C HIS A 38 0.38 -9.41 -3.42
N LEU A 39 -0.01 -8.15 -3.65
CA LEU A 39 0.30 -6.99 -2.83
C LEU A 39 -0.98 -6.25 -2.44
N TYR A 40 -1.05 -5.75 -1.22
CA TYR A 40 -2.09 -4.80 -0.83
C TYR A 40 -1.52 -3.39 -0.88
N ILE A 41 -1.65 -2.75 -2.02
CA ILE A 41 -1.21 -1.38 -2.26
C ILE A 41 -2.40 -0.45 -2.03
N CYS A 42 -2.22 0.58 -1.22
CA CYS A 42 -3.22 1.61 -1.03
C CYS A 42 -2.60 3.01 -1.02
N ARG A 43 -3.44 4.01 -1.19
CA ARG A 43 -3.03 5.42 -1.18
C ARG A 43 -3.68 6.14 -0.02
N ILE A 44 -2.94 7.06 0.60
CA ILE A 44 -3.39 7.95 1.67
C ILE A 44 -3.62 9.34 1.05
N PRO A 45 -4.86 9.66 0.60
CA PRO A 45 -5.12 10.92 -0.11
C PRO A 45 -4.70 12.15 0.69
N GLY A 46 -4.04 13.09 0.03
CA GLY A 46 -3.57 14.33 0.64
C GLY A 46 -2.21 14.24 1.33
N PHE A 47 -1.65 13.04 1.50
CA PHE A 47 -0.32 12.90 2.08
C PHE A 47 0.77 13.15 1.02
N SER A 48 1.82 13.86 1.43
CA SER A 48 3.07 13.94 0.67
C SER A 48 3.88 12.66 0.82
N ARG A 49 4.95 12.54 0.02
CA ARG A 49 5.88 11.40 0.16
C ARG A 49 6.54 11.35 1.54
N GLU A 50 6.90 12.51 2.09
CA GLU A 50 7.49 12.64 3.42
C GLU A 50 6.53 12.14 4.51
N GLN A 51 5.29 12.60 4.49
CA GLN A 51 4.26 12.16 5.44
C GLN A 51 4.00 10.64 5.32
N THR A 52 3.97 10.12 4.10
CA THR A 52 3.81 8.67 3.90
C THR A 52 5.03 7.88 4.40
N ASN A 53 6.24 8.43 4.27
CA ASN A 53 7.45 7.82 4.86
C ASN A 53 7.41 7.83 6.39
N GLU A 54 6.87 8.88 7.00
CA GLU A 54 6.64 8.94 8.46
C GLU A 54 5.68 7.84 8.91
N VAL A 55 4.60 7.61 8.17
CA VAL A 55 3.68 6.49 8.44
C VAL A 55 4.42 5.15 8.35
N ILE A 56 5.23 4.92 7.31
CA ILE A 56 6.01 3.68 7.15
C ILE A 56 6.95 3.48 8.35
N THR A 57 7.63 4.55 8.78
CA THR A 57 8.54 4.52 9.94
C THR A 57 7.78 4.20 11.23
N ALA A 58 6.66 4.87 11.48
CA ALA A 58 5.84 4.65 12.67
C ALA A 58 5.25 3.22 12.70
N MET A 59 4.90 2.65 11.56
CA MET A 59 4.47 1.26 11.45
C MET A 59 5.62 0.29 11.73
N ALA A 60 6.83 0.58 11.22
CA ALA A 60 8.02 -0.24 11.49
C ALA A 60 8.38 -0.25 12.99
N GLU A 61 8.28 0.88 13.69
CA GLU A 61 8.46 0.98 15.15
C GLU A 61 7.47 0.11 15.94
N ARG A 62 6.32 -0.17 15.37
CA ARG A 62 5.28 -1.08 15.90
C ARG A 62 5.44 -2.53 15.40
N GLY A 63 6.56 -2.85 14.73
CA GLY A 63 6.84 -4.19 14.22
C GLY A 63 6.08 -4.56 12.95
N VAL A 64 5.46 -3.61 12.25
CA VAL A 64 4.73 -3.84 10.99
C VAL A 64 5.56 -3.36 9.81
N ALA A 65 6.03 -4.28 8.97
CA ALA A 65 6.82 -3.98 7.78
C ALA A 65 5.92 -3.52 6.63
N CYS A 66 5.80 -2.21 6.44
CA CYS A 66 5.21 -1.61 5.24
C CYS A 66 6.27 -1.35 4.17
N ASN A 67 5.85 -1.18 2.93
CA ASN A 67 6.76 -0.97 1.80
C ASN A 67 6.18 0.00 0.76
N VAL A 68 6.92 0.23 -0.30
CA VAL A 68 6.53 1.03 -1.47
C VAL A 68 6.74 0.21 -2.74
N HIS A 69 5.71 0.07 -3.58
CA HIS A 69 5.76 -0.70 -4.82
C HIS A 69 5.21 0.11 -6.01
N TYR A 70 6.07 0.93 -6.65
CA TYR A 70 7.50 1.13 -6.46
C TYR A 70 7.88 2.59 -6.64
N LYS A 71 9.10 2.99 -6.23
CA LYS A 71 9.65 4.28 -6.64
C LYS A 71 9.69 4.37 -8.16
N PRO A 72 9.11 5.40 -8.79
CA PRO A 72 9.06 5.53 -10.25
C PRO A 72 10.45 5.47 -10.89
N LEU A 73 10.58 4.76 -12.00
CA LEU A 73 11.85 4.62 -12.73
C LEU A 73 12.54 5.95 -13.06
N PRO A 74 11.81 7.03 -13.47
CA PRO A 74 12.42 8.34 -13.68
C PRO A 74 13.17 8.91 -12.47
N MET A 75 12.84 8.46 -11.27
CA MET A 75 13.48 8.88 -10.03
C MET A 75 14.74 8.08 -9.68
N MET A 76 15.02 7.00 -10.39
CA MET A 76 16.21 6.17 -10.21
C MET A 76 17.43 6.81 -10.88
N THR A 77 18.60 6.69 -10.24
CA THR A 77 19.85 7.30 -10.72
C THR A 77 20.18 6.92 -12.16
N ALA A 78 20.01 5.63 -12.51
CA ALA A 78 20.30 5.15 -13.86
C ALA A 78 19.43 5.81 -14.94
N TYR A 79 18.14 6.04 -14.67
CA TYR A 79 17.23 6.69 -15.61
C TYR A 79 17.44 8.20 -15.69
N LYS A 80 17.75 8.83 -14.55
CA LYS A 80 18.16 10.26 -14.54
C LYS A 80 19.40 10.50 -15.39
N ALA A 81 20.37 9.59 -15.37
CA ALA A 81 21.57 9.68 -16.21
C ALA A 81 21.26 9.59 -17.71
N LEU A 82 20.12 9.01 -18.10
CA LEU A 82 19.62 8.98 -19.47
C LEU A 82 18.78 10.22 -19.85
N GLY A 83 18.68 11.22 -18.96
CA GLY A 83 17.90 12.43 -19.18
C GLY A 83 16.40 12.27 -18.92
N VAL A 84 15.96 11.15 -18.36
CA VAL A 84 14.55 10.93 -17.99
C VAL A 84 14.21 11.71 -16.73
N ARG A 85 13.12 12.46 -16.74
CA ARG A 85 12.69 13.34 -15.64
C ARG A 85 11.33 12.91 -15.10
N ILE A 86 11.18 12.96 -13.78
CA ILE A 86 9.90 12.60 -13.15
C ILE A 86 8.78 13.59 -13.48
N GLU A 87 9.11 14.83 -13.75
CA GLU A 87 8.17 15.89 -14.13
C GLU A 87 7.42 15.58 -15.43
N ASP A 88 8.01 14.75 -16.31
CA ASP A 88 7.40 14.28 -17.55
C ASP A 88 6.36 13.16 -17.29
N PHE A 89 6.29 12.64 -16.04
CA PHE A 89 5.42 11.54 -15.62
C PHE A 89 4.60 11.91 -14.36
N PRO A 90 3.77 12.97 -14.42
CA PRO A 90 3.07 13.48 -13.22
C PRO A 90 2.12 12.47 -12.59
N ASN A 91 1.51 11.59 -13.37
CA ASN A 91 0.62 10.56 -12.84
C ASN A 91 1.36 9.48 -12.06
N ALA A 92 2.57 9.11 -12.49
CA ALA A 92 3.42 8.16 -11.77
C ALA A 92 3.86 8.74 -10.42
N TYR A 93 4.22 10.04 -10.40
CA TYR A 93 4.57 10.71 -9.15
C TYR A 93 3.38 10.82 -8.20
N LYS A 94 2.20 11.26 -8.70
CA LYS A 94 0.97 11.36 -7.91
C LYS A 94 0.52 10.04 -7.30
N PHE A 95 0.79 8.93 -7.96
CA PHE A 95 0.53 7.62 -7.38
C PHE A 95 1.54 7.30 -6.27
N PHE A 96 2.82 7.52 -6.55
CA PHE A 96 3.93 7.20 -5.66
C PHE A 96 3.94 8.04 -4.38
N GLU A 97 3.58 9.34 -4.44
CA GLU A 97 3.76 10.26 -3.32
C GLU A 97 3.03 9.85 -2.04
N ASN A 98 1.90 9.17 -2.16
CA ASN A 98 1.08 8.74 -1.03
C ASN A 98 0.71 7.25 -1.05
N GLU A 99 1.46 6.46 -1.81
CA GLU A 99 1.32 5.01 -1.87
C GLU A 99 2.05 4.34 -0.72
N ILE A 100 1.40 3.34 -0.14
CA ILE A 100 1.95 2.43 0.87
C ILE A 100 1.42 1.02 0.61
N THR A 101 2.25 0.02 0.86
CA THR A 101 1.88 -1.39 0.77
C THR A 101 1.87 -2.00 2.16
N LEU A 102 0.72 -2.53 2.55
CA LEU A 102 0.54 -3.26 3.81
C LEU A 102 0.91 -4.74 3.65
N PRO A 103 1.30 -5.41 4.75
CA PRO A 103 1.62 -6.83 4.72
C PRO A 103 0.46 -7.68 4.17
N LEU A 104 0.74 -8.54 3.19
CA LEU A 104 -0.23 -9.48 2.63
C LEU A 104 0.45 -10.80 2.25
N HIS A 105 0.24 -11.83 3.07
CA HIS A 105 0.66 -13.19 2.76
C HIS A 105 -0.21 -14.20 3.52
N THR A 106 -0.23 -15.44 3.05
CA THR A 106 -1.14 -16.49 3.55
C THR A 106 -0.82 -17.00 4.97
N ARG A 107 0.30 -16.59 5.54
CA ARG A 107 0.72 -16.96 6.91
C ARG A 107 0.28 -15.94 7.97
N LEU A 108 -0.29 -14.80 7.56
CA LEU A 108 -0.87 -13.86 8.52
C LEU A 108 -2.08 -14.52 9.20
N SER A 109 -2.07 -14.53 10.53
CA SER A 109 -3.23 -14.93 11.33
C SER A 109 -4.30 -13.83 11.28
N ASP A 110 -5.47 -14.11 11.83
CA ASP A 110 -6.52 -13.10 11.96
C ASP A 110 -6.15 -12.01 12.94
N GLU A 111 -5.41 -12.37 13.98
CA GLU A 111 -4.85 -11.46 14.98
C GLU A 111 -3.78 -10.56 14.35
N ASP A 112 -2.89 -11.10 13.49
CA ASP A 112 -1.90 -10.29 12.77
C ASP A 112 -2.59 -9.26 11.86
N VAL A 113 -3.63 -9.66 11.14
CA VAL A 113 -4.39 -8.75 10.27
C VAL A 113 -5.07 -7.65 11.07
N ALA A 114 -5.70 -8.00 12.20
CA ALA A 114 -6.31 -7.03 13.10
C ALA A 114 -5.25 -6.05 13.66
N TYR A 115 -4.10 -6.57 14.09
CA TYR A 115 -2.99 -5.77 14.58
C TYR A 115 -2.48 -4.75 13.54
N VAL A 116 -2.30 -5.19 12.28
CA VAL A 116 -1.91 -4.28 11.20
C VAL A 116 -2.95 -3.16 11.02
N ILE A 117 -4.24 -3.51 10.98
CA ILE A 117 -5.32 -2.54 10.80
C ILE A 117 -5.34 -1.52 11.94
N GLU A 118 -5.35 -1.99 13.19
CA GLU A 118 -5.41 -1.14 14.37
C GLU A 118 -4.25 -0.14 14.41
N ASN A 119 -3.02 -0.64 14.21
CA ASN A 119 -1.84 0.21 14.22
C ASN A 119 -1.82 1.20 13.05
N PHE A 120 -2.22 0.78 11.86
CA PHE A 120 -2.29 1.68 10.71
C PHE A 120 -3.31 2.81 10.93
N VAL A 121 -4.50 2.47 11.44
CA VAL A 121 -5.53 3.47 11.77
C VAL A 121 -5.06 4.44 12.87
N GLU A 122 -4.36 3.95 13.90
CA GLU A 122 -3.81 4.82 14.95
C GLU A 122 -2.74 5.77 14.41
N VAL A 123 -1.80 5.26 13.62
CA VAL A 123 -0.74 6.09 13.00
C VAL A 123 -1.33 7.18 12.10
N LEU A 124 -2.42 6.90 11.39
CA LEU A 124 -3.09 7.90 10.55
C LEU A 124 -3.83 8.99 11.34
N LYS A 125 -4.19 8.72 12.58
CA LYS A 125 -4.86 9.72 13.45
C LYS A 125 -3.87 10.69 14.11
N GLY A 126 -2.60 10.38 14.07
CA GLY A 126 -1.52 11.20 14.63
C GLY A 126 -1.41 11.05 16.12
#